data_a4f368862086b09c11297c28d9ced3c9
#
_entry.id   a4f368862086b09c11297c28d9ced3c9
#
_cell.length_a   1.000
_cell.length_b   1.000
_cell.length_c   1.000
_cell.angle_alpha   90.00
_cell.angle_beta   90.00
_cell.angle_gamma   90.00
#
_symmetry.space_group_name_H-M   'P 1'
#
loop_
_entity.id
_entity.type
_entity.pdbx_description
1 polymer ?
#
loop_
_entity_poly.entity_id
_entity_poly.type
_entity_poly.pdbx_seq_one_letter_code
_entity_poly.pdbx_strand_id
1 'polypeptide(L)'
;MAWHGNYYPYKYDLRDYSPVGSILFDHPDPSIFTVLTSPSDTEGTANVDFVVFKERWLVGQNTFRPPWYHRNIMSEFMGNIHGVYDAKPGGFPPGAMSLHNMMIPHGPDKNAFERGSNEKDDPTLLSDTMSFMLETRYIQEPTHFALHDVPLQENYADCWSGIEKKFDGKPGRKA
;
A
#
# COMPACT_ATOMS: atom_id res chain seq x y z
N MET A 1 -24.29 18.06 3.75
CA MET A 1 -24.64 16.90 2.90
C MET A 1 -25.82 16.20 3.53
N ALA A 2 -26.85 15.93 2.80
CA ALA A 2 -28.04 15.23 3.31
C ALA A 2 -27.95 13.74 2.97
N TRP A 3 -28.50 12.89 3.82
CA TRP A 3 -28.63 11.46 3.57
C TRP A 3 -29.80 11.22 2.62
N HIS A 4 -29.53 10.54 1.50
CA HIS A 4 -30.54 10.19 0.52
C HIS A 4 -30.38 8.73 0.11
N GLY A 5 -31.48 7.99 0.10
CA GLY A 5 -31.49 6.64 -0.46
C GLY A 5 -30.46 5.72 0.15
N ASN A 6 -29.42 5.42 -0.60
CA ASN A 6 -28.39 4.46 -0.24
C ASN A 6 -27.26 5.04 0.64
N TYR A 7 -27.27 6.33 0.92
CA TYR A 7 -26.22 6.97 1.73
C TYR A 7 -26.60 6.96 3.20
N TYR A 8 -26.19 5.91 3.92
CA TYR A 8 -26.41 5.80 5.37
C TYR A 8 -25.17 5.17 6.03
N PRO A 9 -24.91 5.49 7.32
CA PRO A 9 -23.81 4.89 8.07
C PRO A 9 -24.02 3.40 8.23
N TYR A 10 -22.93 2.63 8.09
CA TYR A 10 -22.93 1.20 8.37
C TYR A 10 -21.61 0.79 9.02
N LYS A 11 -21.60 -0.38 9.65
CA LYS A 11 -20.41 -1.02 10.17
C LYS A 11 -20.12 -2.26 9.35
N TYR A 12 -18.85 -2.49 9.12
CA TYR A 12 -18.36 -3.69 8.48
C TYR A 12 -17.22 -4.30 9.30
N ASP A 13 -17.28 -5.58 9.57
CA ASP A 13 -16.23 -6.28 10.30
C ASP A 13 -15.15 -6.77 9.32
N LEU A 14 -13.95 -6.21 9.41
CA LEU A 14 -12.84 -6.56 8.53
C LEU A 14 -12.38 -8.02 8.70
N ARG A 15 -12.78 -8.71 9.77
CA ARG A 15 -12.51 -10.15 9.95
C ARG A 15 -13.27 -11.00 8.95
N ASP A 16 -14.40 -10.51 8.44
CA ASP A 16 -15.22 -11.18 7.43
C ASP A 16 -14.63 -11.07 6.02
N TYR A 17 -13.60 -10.22 5.82
CA TYR A 17 -12.91 -10.11 4.54
C TYR A 17 -11.71 -11.05 4.46
N SER A 18 -11.62 -11.72 3.33
CA SER A 18 -10.42 -12.43 2.90
C SER A 18 -9.99 -11.84 1.56
N PRO A 19 -9.00 -10.95 1.55
CA PRO A 19 -8.43 -10.48 0.29
C PRO A 19 -7.95 -11.68 -0.54
N VAL A 20 -8.31 -11.70 -1.81
CA VAL A 20 -7.97 -12.83 -2.68
C VAL A 20 -6.52 -12.74 -3.13
N GLY A 21 -5.77 -13.81 -2.90
CA GLY A 21 -4.42 -13.97 -3.42
C GLY A 21 -3.33 -13.26 -2.64
N SER A 22 -2.18 -13.21 -3.27
CA SER A 22 -0.96 -12.56 -2.81
C SER A 22 -0.40 -11.71 -3.93
N ILE A 23 0.53 -10.80 -3.63
CA ILE A 23 1.27 -10.08 -4.66
C ILE A 23 2.10 -11.11 -5.44
N LEU A 24 1.89 -11.17 -6.74
CA LEU A 24 2.55 -12.09 -7.66
C LEU A 24 3.51 -11.33 -8.59
N PHE A 25 4.38 -12.06 -9.25
CA PHE A 25 5.29 -11.49 -10.24
C PHE A 25 4.55 -10.84 -11.42
N ASP A 26 3.45 -11.43 -11.84
CA ASP A 26 2.59 -10.97 -12.93
C ASP A 26 1.49 -10.00 -12.49
N HIS A 27 1.26 -9.87 -11.19
CA HIS A 27 0.31 -8.92 -10.61
C HIS A 27 0.86 -8.32 -9.31
N PRO A 28 1.85 -7.41 -9.39
CA PRO A 28 2.49 -6.82 -8.23
C PRO A 28 1.71 -5.63 -7.64
N ASP A 29 0.44 -5.49 -7.95
CA ASP A 29 -0.40 -4.35 -7.59
C ASP A 29 -1.22 -4.65 -6.33
N PRO A 30 -1.23 -3.76 -5.30
CA PRO A 30 -2.01 -3.93 -4.08
C PRO A 30 -3.53 -3.86 -4.26
N SER A 31 -4.04 -3.54 -5.44
CA SER A 31 -5.49 -3.50 -5.72
C SER A 31 -6.20 -4.81 -5.42
N ILE A 32 -5.50 -5.95 -5.38
CA ILE A 32 -6.06 -7.25 -4.95
C ILE A 32 -6.53 -7.25 -3.49
N PHE A 33 -6.11 -6.29 -2.69
CA PHE A 33 -6.50 -6.13 -1.29
C PHE A 33 -7.62 -5.10 -1.09
N THR A 34 -8.19 -4.55 -2.16
CA THR A 34 -9.32 -3.62 -2.10
C THR A 34 -10.57 -4.32 -1.60
N VAL A 35 -11.18 -3.77 -0.57
CA VAL A 35 -12.37 -4.32 0.08
C VAL A 35 -13.63 -3.47 -0.14
N LEU A 36 -13.47 -2.17 -0.34
CA LEU A 36 -14.56 -1.24 -0.65
C LEU A 36 -14.10 -0.23 -1.69
N THR A 37 -14.98 0.10 -2.63
CA THR A 37 -14.74 1.12 -3.65
C THR A 37 -15.88 2.12 -3.70
N SER A 38 -15.55 3.40 -3.69
CA SER A 38 -16.46 4.46 -4.09
C SER A 38 -16.15 4.85 -5.55
N PRO A 39 -16.98 4.45 -6.52
CA PRO A 39 -16.71 4.73 -7.92
C PRO A 39 -16.78 6.22 -8.23
N SER A 40 -15.99 6.66 -9.20
CA SER A 40 -16.04 8.01 -9.73
C SER A 40 -16.82 8.08 -11.05
N ASP A 41 -16.86 9.27 -11.64
CA ASP A 41 -17.36 9.52 -12.99
C ASP A 41 -16.38 9.07 -14.10
N THR A 42 -15.18 8.68 -13.72
CA THR A 42 -14.14 8.19 -14.63
C THR A 42 -14.00 6.70 -14.48
N GLU A 43 -14.26 5.95 -15.54
CA GLU A 43 -14.13 4.50 -15.56
C GLU A 43 -12.71 4.07 -15.16
N GLY A 44 -12.60 3.06 -14.31
CA GLY A 44 -11.32 2.54 -13.82
C GLY A 44 -10.61 3.41 -12.80
N THR A 45 -11.22 4.53 -12.36
CA THR A 45 -10.64 5.42 -11.36
C THR A 45 -11.64 5.63 -10.21
N ALA A 46 -11.29 5.27 -9.01
CA ALA A 46 -12.14 5.45 -7.84
C ALA A 46 -12.09 6.89 -7.29
N ASN A 47 -13.15 7.33 -6.64
CA ASN A 47 -13.08 8.48 -5.73
C ASN A 47 -12.24 8.13 -4.52
N VAL A 48 -12.50 6.96 -3.93
CA VAL A 48 -11.68 6.36 -2.89
C VAL A 48 -11.83 4.85 -2.92
N ASP A 49 -10.73 4.15 -2.78
CA ASP A 49 -10.63 2.74 -2.50
C ASP A 49 -10.17 2.52 -1.06
N PHE A 50 -10.77 1.56 -0.39
CA PHE A 50 -10.32 1.11 0.91
C PHE A 50 -9.67 -0.26 0.78
N VAL A 51 -8.40 -0.30 1.11
CA VAL A 51 -7.49 -1.45 0.97
C VAL A 51 -7.09 -1.95 2.35
N VAL A 52 -7.05 -3.25 2.56
CA VAL A 52 -6.70 -3.85 3.86
C VAL A 52 -5.61 -4.89 3.69
N PHE A 53 -4.51 -4.66 4.37
CA PHE A 53 -3.40 -5.61 4.47
C PHE A 53 -3.49 -6.33 5.82
N LYS A 54 -4.13 -7.49 5.81
CA LYS A 54 -4.30 -8.33 7.00
C LYS A 54 -3.44 -9.58 6.90
N GLU A 55 -3.52 -10.40 7.93
CA GLU A 55 -2.85 -11.71 7.95
C GLU A 55 -3.15 -12.52 6.68
N ARG A 56 -2.11 -13.13 6.13
CA ARG A 56 -2.20 -13.91 4.90
C ARG A 56 -0.95 -14.75 4.67
N TRP A 57 -1.08 -15.74 3.82
CA TRP A 57 0.09 -16.43 3.26
C TRP A 57 0.78 -15.52 2.24
N LEU A 58 2.06 -15.24 2.47
CA LEU A 58 2.86 -14.41 1.57
C LEU A 58 3.39 -15.20 0.38
N VAL A 59 3.67 -16.48 0.58
CA VAL A 59 4.45 -17.27 -0.35
C VAL A 59 3.72 -18.57 -0.70
N GLY A 60 3.41 -18.71 -1.97
CA GLY A 60 3.19 -19.95 -2.70
C GLY A 60 4.17 -19.97 -3.85
N GLN A 61 3.93 -20.74 -4.88
CA GLN A 61 4.76 -20.75 -6.07
C GLN A 61 4.74 -19.38 -6.78
N ASN A 62 5.91 -18.79 -6.96
CA ASN A 62 6.08 -17.45 -7.59
C ASN A 62 5.31 -16.31 -6.92
N THR A 63 5.03 -16.43 -5.62
CA THR A 63 4.38 -15.38 -4.84
C THR A 63 5.39 -14.48 -4.13
N PHE A 64 4.88 -13.43 -3.48
CA PHE A 64 5.65 -12.43 -2.75
C PHE A 64 6.83 -11.87 -3.55
N ARG A 65 6.50 -11.27 -4.68
CA ARG A 65 7.41 -10.34 -5.35
C ARG A 65 7.02 -8.94 -4.93
N PRO A 66 7.89 -8.19 -4.23
CA PRO A 66 7.54 -6.85 -3.78
C PRO A 66 7.29 -5.97 -5.00
N PRO A 67 6.35 -5.01 -4.90
CA PRO A 67 6.16 -4.04 -5.96
C PRO A 67 7.44 -3.23 -6.14
N TRP A 68 7.62 -2.71 -7.35
CA TRP A 68 8.71 -1.81 -7.66
C TRP A 68 8.57 -0.49 -6.89
N TYR A 69 9.67 0.19 -6.65
CA TYR A 69 9.64 1.62 -6.33
C TYR A 69 8.96 2.34 -7.50
N HIS A 70 7.86 3.00 -7.25
CA HIS A 70 6.92 3.41 -8.30
C HIS A 70 6.28 4.77 -8.00
N ARG A 71 5.46 5.21 -8.93
CA ARG A 71 4.54 6.34 -8.81
C ARG A 71 3.13 5.85 -9.10
N ASN A 72 2.18 6.33 -8.33
CA ASN A 72 0.76 6.07 -8.56
C ASN A 72 0.06 7.35 -9.04
N ILE A 73 -0.96 7.21 -9.88
CA ILE A 73 -1.86 8.29 -10.25
C ILE A 73 -2.86 8.64 -9.14
N MET A 74 -2.95 7.81 -8.12
CA MET A 74 -3.77 8.04 -6.93
C MET A 74 -2.88 8.42 -5.74
N SER A 75 -3.45 9.21 -4.82
CA SER A 75 -2.85 9.49 -3.53
C SER A 75 -3.14 8.33 -2.58
N GLU A 76 -2.16 7.92 -1.79
CA GLU A 76 -2.23 6.79 -0.88
C GLU A 76 -2.02 7.26 0.55
N PHE A 77 -3.03 7.10 1.39
CA PHE A 77 -2.92 7.31 2.83
C PHE A 77 -2.99 5.97 3.54
N MET A 78 -1.90 5.61 4.21
CA MET A 78 -1.78 4.35 4.93
C MET A 78 -1.74 4.54 6.44
N GLY A 79 -2.22 3.53 7.16
CA GLY A 79 -2.08 3.43 8.62
C GLY A 79 -1.85 1.99 9.05
N ASN A 80 -0.96 1.81 10.03
CA ASN A 80 -0.77 0.51 10.67
C ASN A 80 -1.62 0.41 11.94
N ILE A 81 -2.51 -0.58 11.99
CA ILE A 81 -3.43 -0.81 13.12
C ILE A 81 -2.73 -1.65 14.18
N HIS A 82 -2.14 -2.78 13.81
CA HIS A 82 -1.35 -3.64 14.69
C HIS A 82 -0.37 -4.51 13.90
N GLY A 83 0.60 -5.07 14.62
CA GLY A 83 1.60 -5.95 14.05
C GLY A 83 2.61 -5.24 13.16
N VAL A 84 3.19 -5.97 12.23
CA VAL A 84 4.25 -5.52 11.33
C VAL A 84 3.71 -5.41 9.92
N TYR A 85 3.94 -4.26 9.29
CA TYR A 85 3.70 -4.10 7.86
C TYR A 85 4.91 -4.64 7.08
N ASP A 86 4.69 -5.64 6.24
CA ASP A 86 5.74 -6.41 5.57
C ASP A 86 6.61 -5.59 4.60
N ALA A 87 6.05 -4.59 3.95
CA ALA A 87 6.80 -3.71 3.05
C ALA A 87 7.72 -2.70 3.77
N LYS A 88 7.50 -2.47 5.06
CA LYS A 88 8.30 -1.54 5.88
C LYS A 88 8.37 -1.99 7.35
N PRO A 89 9.02 -3.12 7.63
CA PRO A 89 9.00 -3.69 8.98
C PRO A 89 9.74 -2.87 10.03
N GLY A 90 10.68 -2.04 9.62
CA GLY A 90 11.54 -1.26 10.53
C GLY A 90 11.15 0.20 10.76
N GLY A 91 9.99 0.67 10.29
CA GLY A 91 9.67 2.09 10.39
C GLY A 91 8.20 2.44 10.33
N PHE A 92 7.32 1.46 10.54
CA PHE A 92 5.88 1.64 10.46
C PHE A 92 5.17 0.91 11.62
N PRO A 93 5.42 1.34 12.87
CA PRO A 93 4.80 0.71 14.04
C PRO A 93 3.29 0.95 14.08
N PRO A 94 2.54 0.20 14.93
CA PRO A 94 1.13 0.48 15.18
C PRO A 94 0.88 1.95 15.54
N GLY A 95 -0.12 2.56 14.92
CA GLY A 95 -0.43 3.98 15.03
C GLY A 95 0.36 4.89 14.07
N ALA A 96 1.38 4.37 13.39
CA ALA A 96 2.06 5.14 12.34
C ALA A 96 1.18 5.30 11.10
N MET A 97 1.36 6.42 10.43
CA MET A 97 0.65 6.77 9.19
C MET A 97 1.63 7.31 8.16
N SER A 98 1.31 7.16 6.90
CA SER A 98 2.04 7.76 5.78
C SER A 98 1.10 8.29 4.72
N LEU A 99 1.52 9.35 4.04
CA LEU A 99 0.81 9.92 2.90
C LEU A 99 1.77 10.05 1.72
N HIS A 100 1.41 9.41 0.63
CA HIS A 100 2.07 9.56 -0.66
C HIS A 100 1.07 10.15 -1.64
N ASN A 101 1.12 11.45 -1.84
CA ASN A 101 0.27 12.08 -2.83
C ASN A 101 0.59 11.57 -4.24
N MET A 102 -0.40 11.69 -5.13
CA MET A 102 -0.28 11.26 -6.52
C MET A 102 1.06 11.71 -7.14
N MET A 103 1.69 10.82 -7.87
CA MET A 103 2.98 11.00 -8.53
C MET A 103 4.20 11.17 -7.60
N ILE A 104 4.04 11.08 -6.26
CA ILE A 104 5.18 11.00 -5.35
C ILE A 104 5.79 9.58 -5.43
N PRO A 105 7.09 9.45 -5.75
CA PRO A 105 7.72 8.14 -5.79
C PRO A 105 7.80 7.49 -4.41
N HIS A 106 7.43 6.22 -4.33
CA HIS A 106 7.45 5.44 -3.08
C HIS A 106 7.45 3.93 -3.37
N GLY A 107 7.49 3.11 -2.35
CA GLY A 107 7.45 1.66 -2.44
C GLY A 107 7.95 0.98 -1.16
N PRO A 108 8.12 -0.34 -1.17
CA PRO A 108 8.77 -1.06 -0.08
C PRO A 108 10.14 -0.45 0.25
N ASP A 109 10.53 -0.49 1.52
CA ASP A 109 11.87 -0.07 1.87
C ASP A 109 12.92 -0.96 1.19
N LYS A 110 14.16 -0.46 1.09
CA LYS A 110 15.24 -1.18 0.40
C LYS A 110 15.41 -2.60 0.93
N ASN A 111 15.40 -2.77 2.25
CA ASN A 111 15.65 -4.08 2.86
C ASN A 111 14.50 -5.05 2.60
N ALA A 112 13.25 -4.58 2.68
CA ALA A 112 12.08 -5.38 2.36
C ALA A 112 12.07 -5.79 0.88
N PHE A 113 12.43 -4.86 -0.02
CA PHE A 113 12.53 -5.13 -1.45
C PHE A 113 13.62 -6.16 -1.76
N GLU A 114 14.82 -5.99 -1.22
CA GLU A 114 15.93 -6.91 -1.44
C GLU A 114 15.62 -8.30 -0.86
N ARG A 115 15.08 -8.37 0.36
CA ARG A 115 14.67 -9.62 0.97
C ARG A 115 13.62 -10.33 0.12
N GLY A 116 12.50 -9.69 -0.15
CA GLY A 116 11.40 -10.30 -0.91
C GLY A 116 11.76 -10.68 -2.34
N SER A 117 12.78 -10.02 -2.92
CA SER A 117 13.29 -10.35 -4.26
C SER A 117 14.22 -11.57 -4.27
N ASN A 118 14.81 -11.95 -3.14
CA ASN A 118 15.85 -12.99 -3.05
C ASN A 118 15.46 -14.16 -2.14
N GLU A 119 14.40 -14.05 -1.35
CA GLU A 119 13.93 -15.16 -0.52
C GLU A 119 13.48 -16.33 -1.37
N LYS A 120 13.66 -17.54 -0.81
CA LYS A 120 13.09 -18.75 -1.39
C LYS A 120 11.56 -18.71 -1.29
N ASP A 121 10.91 -19.35 -2.23
CA ASP A 121 9.46 -19.49 -2.26
C ASP A 121 8.99 -20.54 -1.21
N ASP A 122 9.30 -20.29 0.06
CA ASP A 122 8.83 -21.12 1.18
C ASP A 122 7.52 -20.53 1.74
N PRO A 123 6.51 -21.36 2.02
CA PRO A 123 5.26 -20.91 2.59
C PRO A 123 5.49 -20.12 3.89
N THR A 124 5.13 -18.85 3.88
CA THR A 124 5.28 -17.94 5.04
C THR A 124 3.93 -17.34 5.38
N LEU A 125 3.49 -17.56 6.60
CA LEU A 125 2.27 -16.94 7.13
C LEU A 125 2.63 -15.60 7.78
N LEU A 126 2.11 -14.51 7.23
CA LEU A 126 2.06 -13.23 7.90
C LEU A 126 0.85 -13.25 8.83
N SER A 127 1.07 -13.27 10.13
CA SER A 127 0.02 -13.36 11.15
C SER A 127 0.05 -12.17 12.11
N ASP A 128 -1.05 -11.96 12.81
CA ASP A 128 -1.20 -10.92 13.83
C ASP A 128 -0.81 -9.53 13.30
N THR A 129 -1.32 -9.18 12.12
CA THR A 129 -1.04 -7.89 11.49
C THR A 129 -2.27 -7.36 10.78
N MET A 130 -2.42 -6.05 10.81
CA MET A 130 -3.41 -5.34 10.02
C MET A 130 -2.95 -3.91 9.75
N SER A 131 -2.89 -3.55 8.49
CA SER A 131 -2.72 -2.19 8.01
C SER A 131 -3.82 -1.86 7.02
N PHE A 132 -4.10 -0.59 6.82
CA PHE A 132 -5.07 -0.13 5.83
C PHE A 132 -4.46 0.91 4.91
N MET A 133 -5.08 1.10 3.76
CA MET A 133 -4.78 2.18 2.85
C MET A 133 -6.08 2.75 2.28
N LEU A 134 -6.13 4.06 2.15
CA LEU A 134 -7.13 4.78 1.39
C LEU A 134 -6.45 5.34 0.16
N GLU A 135 -6.87 4.89 -1.00
CA GLU A 135 -6.40 5.41 -2.29
C GLU A 135 -7.45 6.35 -2.86
N THR A 136 -7.04 7.51 -3.33
CA THR A 136 -7.96 8.51 -3.88
C THR A 136 -7.35 9.26 -5.06
N ARG A 137 -8.18 9.62 -6.01
CA ARG A 137 -7.77 10.47 -7.15
C ARG A 137 -7.49 11.93 -6.78
N TYR A 138 -7.70 12.30 -5.53
CA TYR A 138 -7.50 13.66 -5.07
C TYR A 138 -6.19 13.83 -4.32
N ILE A 139 -5.56 14.99 -4.47
CA ILE A 139 -4.43 15.38 -3.63
C ILE A 139 -4.95 15.60 -2.21
N GLN A 140 -4.24 15.04 -1.24
CA GLN A 140 -4.55 15.18 0.17
C GLN A 140 -3.67 16.28 0.77
N GLU A 141 -4.28 17.24 1.41
CA GLU A 141 -3.57 18.28 2.15
C GLU A 141 -3.51 17.92 3.64
N PRO A 142 -2.31 17.74 4.22
CA PRO A 142 -2.18 17.51 5.65
C PRO A 142 -2.70 18.69 6.45
N THR A 143 -3.37 18.40 7.56
CA THR A 143 -3.80 19.45 8.50
C THR A 143 -2.62 20.05 9.26
N HIS A 144 -2.79 21.24 9.85
CA HIS A 144 -1.80 21.85 10.74
C HIS A 144 -1.39 20.86 11.85
N PHE A 145 -2.34 20.20 12.45
CA PHE A 145 -2.10 19.18 13.48
C PHE A 145 -1.15 18.08 12.98
N ALA A 146 -1.40 17.55 11.77
CA ALA A 146 -0.58 16.48 11.21
C ALA A 146 0.86 16.93 10.89
N LEU A 147 1.09 18.23 10.68
CA LEU A 147 2.42 18.76 10.34
C LEU A 147 3.21 19.25 11.56
N HIS A 148 2.53 19.62 12.65
CA HIS A 148 3.17 20.37 13.74
C HIS A 148 2.95 19.77 15.13
N ASP A 149 1.85 19.02 15.34
CA ASP A 149 1.44 18.58 16.67
C ASP A 149 1.67 17.07 16.91
N VAL A 150 2.11 16.34 15.87
CA VAL A 150 2.45 14.91 15.96
C VAL A 150 3.90 14.69 15.54
N PRO A 151 4.56 13.62 16.05
CA PRO A 151 5.91 13.29 15.63
C PRO A 151 5.97 12.99 14.12
N LEU A 152 6.83 13.72 13.40
CA LEU A 152 7.13 13.45 12.00
C LEU A 152 8.42 12.64 11.89
N GLN A 153 8.46 11.72 10.93
CA GLN A 153 9.68 11.00 10.56
C GLN A 153 10.46 11.84 9.54
N GLU A 154 11.38 12.71 10.01
CA GLU A 154 12.11 13.64 9.14
C GLU A 154 12.95 12.94 8.07
N ASN A 155 13.50 11.78 8.40
CA ASN A 155 14.34 10.97 7.51
C ASN A 155 13.55 9.87 6.78
N TYR A 156 12.27 10.06 6.58
CA TYR A 156 11.39 9.03 5.99
C TYR A 156 11.90 8.48 4.65
N ALA A 157 12.40 9.35 3.79
CA ALA A 157 12.89 8.96 2.45
C ALA A 157 14.18 8.13 2.48
N ASP A 158 14.92 8.10 3.59
CA ASP A 158 16.18 7.36 3.70
C ASP A 158 15.99 5.85 3.58
N CYS A 159 14.77 5.35 3.87
CA CYS A 159 14.46 3.93 3.72
C CYS A 159 14.58 3.42 2.26
N TRP A 160 14.59 4.30 1.29
CA TRP A 160 14.78 3.98 -0.13
C TRP A 160 16.19 4.26 -0.64
N SER A 161 17.07 4.82 0.19
CA SER A 161 18.44 5.14 -0.19
C SER A 161 19.19 3.87 -0.61
N GLY A 162 19.83 3.94 -1.77
CA GLY A 162 20.61 2.82 -2.32
C GLY A 162 19.78 1.75 -3.04
N ILE A 163 18.49 1.98 -3.30
CA ILE A 163 17.77 1.19 -4.30
C ILE A 163 18.40 1.42 -5.67
N GLU A 164 18.80 0.34 -6.32
CA GLU A 164 19.51 0.41 -7.59
C GLU A 164 18.60 0.91 -8.72
N LYS A 165 19.07 1.89 -9.46
CA LYS A 165 18.36 2.40 -10.63
C LYS A 165 18.46 1.37 -11.77
N LYS A 166 17.33 0.79 -12.14
CA LYS A 166 17.23 -0.19 -13.25
C LYS A 166 16.93 0.45 -14.60
N PHE A 167 16.34 1.65 -14.63
CA PHE A 167 16.01 2.35 -15.86
C PHE A 167 17.25 3.02 -16.44
N ASP A 168 17.63 2.63 -17.66
CA ASP A 168 18.81 3.13 -18.37
C ASP A 168 18.50 4.18 -19.46
N GLY A 169 17.22 4.58 -19.58
CA GLY A 169 16.75 5.55 -20.57
C GLY A 169 16.65 5.03 -21.99
N LYS A 170 16.91 3.75 -22.23
CA LYS A 170 16.81 3.15 -23.57
C LYS A 170 15.41 2.64 -23.84
N PRO A 171 14.96 2.68 -25.12
CA PRO A 171 13.73 2.00 -25.50
C PRO A 171 13.79 0.52 -25.11
N GLY A 172 12.69 -0.01 -24.54
CA GLY A 172 12.59 -1.41 -24.20
C GLY A 172 12.97 -2.31 -25.40
N ARG A 173 13.66 -3.41 -25.12
CA ARG A 173 13.91 -4.41 -26.16
C ARG A 173 12.56 -4.87 -26.71
N LYS A 174 12.39 -4.77 -28.03
CA LYS A 174 11.25 -5.44 -28.68
C LYS A 174 11.36 -6.93 -28.35
N ALA A 175 10.30 -7.47 -27.72
CA ALA A 175 10.16 -8.90 -27.48
C ALA A 175 10.11 -9.66 -28.81
#